data_500ff776d368932556da063e0c804e48
#
_entry.id   500ff776d368932556da063e0c804e48
#
_cell.length_a   1.000
_cell.length_b   1.000
_cell.length_c   1.000
_cell.angle_alpha   90.00
_cell.angle_beta   90.00
_cell.angle_gamma   90.00
#
_symmetry.space_group_name_H-M   'P 1'
#
loop_
_entity.id
_entity.type
_entity.pdbx_description
1 polymer ?
#
loop_
_entity_poly.entity_id
_entity_poly.type
_entity_poly.pdbx_seq_one_letter_code
_entity_poly.pdbx_strand_id
1 'polypeptide(L)'
;MKAITLLSSTTTSALLAAVIFSTSAIAADLTVGANIGNVPWEFQNASGETVGFEVDLIAEVGKRLGKSVEFVNVPFNGLFSAVQSGRINMAISSITITDKRLESVTFAQPYYDSDQSLTVSAASGIAGLSGMEGKVVGVDTGSTGDMWATNNGGQYKFGEIRKFEGLSPAMLDLVAGRVDGYISDIPALLYYVKDKPELKVVERIPTGEKYSVMFNKGDPLAKEVNEVISTLKKEGFVAKLHETWFGAKAEDTTSTVMVMDMPVAK
;
A
#
# COMPACT_ATOMS: atom_id res chain seq x y z
N MET A 1 44.06 59.11 60.60
CA MET A 1 44.05 57.58 60.47
C MET A 1 42.61 57.16 60.05
N LYS A 2 42.44 56.82 58.79
CA LYS A 2 41.15 56.37 58.22
C LYS A 2 41.22 54.90 58.04
N ALA A 3 40.34 54.18 58.69
CA ALA A 3 40.16 52.69 58.50
C ALA A 3 39.33 52.43 57.26
N ILE A 4 39.85 51.55 56.41
CA ILE A 4 39.17 51.05 55.21
C ILE A 4 38.58 49.66 55.55
N THR A 5 37.25 49.59 55.50
CA THR A 5 36.51 48.32 55.71
C THR A 5 36.37 47.64 54.35
N LEU A 6 36.93 46.43 54.18
CA LEU A 6 36.72 45.58 53.00
C LEU A 6 35.40 44.76 53.17
N LEU A 7 34.45 44.98 52.27
CA LEU A 7 33.29 44.09 52.09
C LEU A 7 33.68 42.96 51.16
N SER A 8 33.63 41.72 51.66
CA SER A 8 33.77 40.48 50.86
C SER A 8 32.37 40.09 50.35
N SER A 9 32.16 40.12 49.04
CA SER A 9 30.95 39.61 48.39
C SER A 9 31.14 38.14 48.05
N THR A 10 30.40 37.27 48.71
CA THR A 10 30.29 35.84 48.38
C THR A 10 29.24 35.66 47.28
N THR A 11 29.70 35.35 46.07
CA THR A 11 28.84 34.96 44.95
C THR A 11 28.49 33.50 45.06
N THR A 12 27.23 33.19 45.40
CA THR A 12 26.70 31.84 45.41
C THR A 12 26.30 31.45 43.96
N SER A 13 27.09 30.60 43.31
CA SER A 13 26.77 30.00 42.01
C SER A 13 25.76 28.87 42.19
N ALA A 14 24.51 29.14 41.82
CA ALA A 14 23.50 28.09 41.73
C ALA A 14 23.70 27.28 40.43
N LEU A 15 24.16 26.04 40.57
CA LEU A 15 24.20 25.07 39.45
C LEU A 15 22.77 24.58 39.16
N LEU A 16 22.19 25.03 38.06
CA LEU A 16 20.92 24.52 37.54
C LEU A 16 21.21 23.22 36.79
N ALA A 17 20.98 22.06 37.42
CA ALA A 17 21.06 20.76 36.77
C ALA A 17 19.84 20.60 35.84
N ALA A 18 20.04 20.77 34.53
CA ALA A 18 19.04 20.46 33.50
C ALA A 18 18.93 18.92 33.40
N VAL A 19 17.86 18.36 33.92
CA VAL A 19 17.51 16.97 33.70
C VAL A 19 16.97 16.84 32.28
N ILE A 20 17.79 16.37 31.34
CA ILE A 20 17.39 16.05 29.98
C ILE A 20 16.65 14.70 30.05
N PHE A 21 15.31 14.76 30.01
CA PHE A 21 14.50 13.57 29.75
C PHE A 21 14.71 13.18 28.29
N SER A 22 15.63 12.24 28.05
CA SER A 22 15.72 11.54 26.77
C SER A 22 14.47 10.66 26.66
N THR A 23 13.45 11.11 25.93
CA THR A 23 12.36 10.25 25.48
C THR A 23 12.96 9.29 24.45
N SER A 24 13.35 8.09 24.88
CA SER A 24 13.64 7.00 23.95
C SER A 24 12.37 6.78 23.11
N ALA A 25 12.41 7.07 21.82
CA ALA A 25 11.39 6.62 20.90
C ALA A 25 11.37 5.08 20.98
N ILE A 26 10.31 4.52 21.53
CA ILE A 26 10.11 3.05 21.51
C ILE A 26 9.85 2.72 20.05
N ALA A 27 10.75 1.94 19.43
CA ALA A 27 10.51 1.41 18.09
C ALA A 27 9.21 0.59 18.08
N ALA A 28 8.43 0.69 17.03
CA ALA A 28 7.23 -0.13 16.89
C ALA A 28 7.61 -1.62 16.84
N ASP A 29 6.72 -2.47 17.38
CA ASP A 29 6.93 -3.93 17.37
C ASP A 29 6.88 -4.51 15.96
N LEU A 30 6.10 -3.88 15.07
CA LEU A 30 5.94 -4.28 13.67
C LEU A 30 6.12 -3.08 12.74
N THR A 31 7.11 -3.18 11.86
CA THR A 31 7.31 -2.26 10.75
C THR A 31 6.65 -2.83 9.49
N VAL A 32 5.68 -2.11 8.94
CA VAL A 32 4.88 -2.50 7.78
C VAL A 32 5.25 -1.64 6.58
N GLY A 33 5.76 -2.25 5.52
CA GLY A 33 6.05 -1.55 4.26
C GLY A 33 4.78 -1.40 3.41
N ALA A 34 4.58 -0.23 2.85
CA ALA A 34 3.47 0.08 1.95
C ALA A 34 3.88 1.14 0.92
N ASN A 35 3.33 1.10 -0.28
CA ASN A 35 3.53 2.16 -1.29
C ASN A 35 2.48 3.25 -1.06
N ILE A 36 2.76 4.13 -0.08
CA ILE A 36 1.82 5.14 0.41
C ILE A 36 1.47 6.14 -0.72
N GLY A 37 0.19 6.26 -1.01
CA GLY A 37 -0.37 7.04 -2.12
C GLY A 37 -1.29 6.22 -3.02
N ASN A 38 -1.48 4.94 -2.68
CA ASN A 38 -2.36 3.99 -3.36
C ASN A 38 -3.78 4.04 -2.76
N VAL A 39 -4.61 4.97 -3.22
CA VAL A 39 -6.00 5.12 -2.76
C VAL A 39 -6.88 3.97 -3.25
N PRO A 40 -7.82 3.47 -2.43
CA PRO A 40 -8.11 3.76 -1.02
C PRO A 40 -7.39 2.82 -0.03
N TRP A 41 -6.31 2.18 -0.45
CA TRP A 41 -5.61 1.12 0.30
C TRP A 41 -4.74 1.68 1.42
N GLU A 42 -3.76 2.52 1.07
CA GLU A 42 -2.85 3.20 1.98
C GLU A 42 -2.43 4.56 1.38
N PHE A 43 -2.86 5.64 2.00
CA PHE A 43 -2.58 6.99 1.51
C PHE A 43 -2.58 8.00 2.67
N GLN A 44 -2.04 9.19 2.42
CA GLN A 44 -2.09 10.27 3.40
C GLN A 44 -3.37 11.09 3.21
N ASN A 45 -4.10 11.29 4.31
CA ASN A 45 -5.23 12.22 4.34
C ASN A 45 -4.75 13.69 4.38
N ALA A 46 -5.68 14.64 4.44
CA ALA A 46 -5.37 16.07 4.45
C ALA A 46 -4.56 16.52 5.70
N SER A 47 -4.58 15.77 6.79
CA SER A 47 -3.79 16.01 7.99
C SER A 47 -2.41 15.33 7.95
N GLY A 48 -2.09 14.61 6.88
CA GLY A 48 -0.82 13.89 6.73
C GLY A 48 -0.78 12.53 7.43
N GLU A 49 -1.92 12.05 7.96
CA GLU A 49 -2.02 10.73 8.58
C GLU A 49 -2.14 9.67 7.50
N THR A 50 -1.45 8.55 7.67
CA THR A 50 -1.62 7.38 6.80
C THR A 50 -2.93 6.67 7.15
N VAL A 51 -3.83 6.56 6.18
CA VAL A 51 -5.17 6.00 6.31
C VAL A 51 -5.46 5.09 5.11
N GLY A 52 -6.49 4.26 5.21
CA GLY A 52 -6.92 3.39 4.11
C GLY A 52 -7.43 2.04 4.60
N PHE A 53 -8.04 1.29 3.69
CA PHE A 53 -8.56 -0.04 3.97
C PHE A 53 -7.48 -0.96 4.59
N GLU A 54 -6.30 -0.97 4.02
CA GLU A 54 -5.19 -1.82 4.45
C GLU A 54 -4.56 -1.32 5.75
N VAL A 55 -4.54 0.00 5.94
CA VAL A 55 -4.08 0.61 7.19
C VAL A 55 -4.97 0.18 8.35
N ASP A 56 -6.29 0.28 8.18
CA ASP A 56 -7.25 -0.12 9.21
C ASP A 56 -7.20 -1.63 9.49
N LEU A 57 -7.04 -2.45 8.43
CA LEU A 57 -6.89 -3.90 8.57
C LEU A 57 -5.66 -4.26 9.41
N ILE A 58 -4.51 -3.70 9.08
CA ILE A 58 -3.25 -4.01 9.79
C ILE A 58 -3.20 -3.39 11.19
N ALA A 59 -3.80 -2.22 11.39
CA ALA A 59 -3.93 -1.63 12.73
C ALA A 59 -4.73 -2.56 13.67
N GLU A 60 -5.85 -3.14 13.20
CA GLU A 60 -6.62 -4.11 13.99
C GLU A 60 -5.85 -5.43 14.16
N VAL A 61 -5.10 -5.88 13.15
CA VAL A 61 -4.22 -7.06 13.27
C VAL A 61 -3.18 -6.83 14.38
N GLY A 62 -2.47 -5.70 14.38
CA GLY A 62 -1.51 -5.34 15.42
C GLY A 62 -2.15 -5.33 16.80
N LYS A 63 -3.31 -4.69 16.94
CA LYS A 63 -4.07 -4.65 18.20
C LYS A 63 -4.42 -6.06 18.71
N ARG A 64 -4.86 -6.98 17.84
CA ARG A 64 -5.18 -8.37 18.23
C ARG A 64 -3.94 -9.17 18.64
N LEU A 65 -2.78 -8.86 18.07
CA LEU A 65 -1.49 -9.43 18.43
C LEU A 65 -0.86 -8.77 19.67
N GLY A 66 -1.42 -7.67 20.18
CA GLY A 66 -0.83 -6.87 21.26
C GLY A 66 0.47 -6.18 20.84
N LYS A 67 0.61 -5.84 19.55
CA LYS A 67 1.80 -5.25 18.95
C LYS A 67 1.49 -3.86 18.39
N SER A 68 2.38 -2.91 18.61
CA SER A 68 2.37 -1.61 17.94
C SER A 68 2.79 -1.75 16.48
N VAL A 69 2.19 -0.92 15.61
CA VAL A 69 2.41 -0.95 14.15
C VAL A 69 2.92 0.40 13.69
N GLU A 70 3.95 0.41 12.85
CA GLU A 70 4.45 1.57 12.12
C GLU A 70 4.42 1.29 10.62
N PHE A 71 3.80 2.19 9.84
CA PHE A 71 3.84 2.14 8.38
C PHE A 71 5.02 2.93 7.84
N VAL A 72 5.80 2.31 6.95
CA VAL A 72 6.90 2.96 6.24
C VAL A 72 6.65 2.98 4.75
N ASN A 73 6.85 4.15 4.13
CA ASN A 73 6.69 4.30 2.70
C ASN A 73 7.86 3.64 1.95
N VAL A 74 7.53 2.67 1.11
CA VAL A 74 8.48 1.94 0.25
C VAL A 74 7.88 1.83 -1.15
N PRO A 75 8.58 2.24 -2.22
CA PRO A 75 8.10 1.99 -3.57
C PRO A 75 7.73 0.52 -3.79
N PHE A 76 6.67 0.26 -4.57
CA PHE A 76 6.07 -1.08 -4.70
C PHE A 76 7.11 -2.17 -5.02
N ASN A 77 7.95 -1.93 -6.03
CA ASN A 77 9.02 -2.86 -6.42
C ASN A 77 10.05 -3.12 -5.31
N GLY A 78 10.24 -2.16 -4.40
CA GLY A 78 11.15 -2.24 -3.26
C GLY A 78 10.62 -3.06 -2.08
N LEU A 79 9.30 -3.31 -1.99
CA LEU A 79 8.67 -4.03 -0.89
C LEU A 79 9.21 -5.45 -0.74
N PHE A 80 9.43 -6.14 -1.86
CA PHE A 80 9.94 -7.52 -1.88
C PHE A 80 11.33 -7.62 -1.25
N SER A 81 12.26 -6.78 -1.68
CA SER A 81 13.61 -6.76 -1.12
C SER A 81 13.63 -6.28 0.34
N ALA A 82 12.73 -5.38 0.73
CA ALA A 82 12.62 -4.89 2.09
C ALA A 82 12.16 -5.99 3.06
N VAL A 83 11.18 -6.81 2.67
CA VAL A 83 10.74 -7.97 3.44
C VAL A 83 11.83 -9.03 3.51
N GLN A 84 12.44 -9.40 2.37
CA GLN A 84 13.48 -10.43 2.30
C GLN A 84 14.74 -10.10 3.12
N SER A 85 15.08 -8.80 3.20
CA SER A 85 16.23 -8.34 4.02
C SER A 85 15.90 -8.15 5.50
N GLY A 86 14.63 -8.29 5.89
CA GLY A 86 14.18 -8.02 7.26
C GLY A 86 14.15 -6.53 7.64
N ARG A 87 14.25 -5.62 6.66
CA ARG A 87 14.12 -4.18 6.90
C ARG A 87 12.70 -3.81 7.33
N ILE A 88 11.71 -4.57 6.89
CA ILE A 88 10.31 -4.52 7.32
C ILE A 88 9.86 -5.93 7.71
N ASN A 89 8.94 -6.03 8.67
CA ASN A 89 8.42 -7.32 9.12
C ASN A 89 7.41 -7.92 8.13
N MET A 90 6.62 -7.07 7.50
CA MET A 90 5.64 -7.46 6.49
C MET A 90 5.37 -6.30 5.53
N ALA A 91 4.76 -6.59 4.38
CA ALA A 91 4.30 -5.59 3.43
C ALA A 91 2.83 -5.80 3.09
N ILE A 92 2.12 -4.68 2.90
CA ILE A 92 0.75 -4.63 2.40
C ILE A 92 0.63 -3.43 1.45
N SER A 93 0.14 -3.64 0.25
CA SER A 93 -0.01 -2.60 -0.80
C SER A 93 -0.73 -3.18 -2.00
N SER A 94 -1.96 -3.67 -1.82
CA SER A 94 -2.72 -4.43 -2.83
C SER A 94 -1.87 -5.49 -3.54
N ILE A 95 -1.03 -6.21 -2.76
CA ILE A 95 -0.03 -7.13 -3.32
C ILE A 95 -0.70 -8.42 -3.78
N THR A 96 -0.78 -8.60 -5.09
CA THR A 96 -1.35 -9.80 -5.71
C THR A 96 -0.50 -11.03 -5.43
N ILE A 97 -1.15 -12.10 -4.99
CA ILE A 97 -0.55 -13.44 -4.87
C ILE A 97 -0.31 -13.98 -6.29
N THR A 98 0.93 -14.35 -6.60
CA THR A 98 1.27 -15.06 -7.85
C THR A 98 2.21 -16.22 -7.54
N ASP A 99 2.18 -17.30 -8.37
CA ASP A 99 3.10 -18.43 -8.20
C ASP A 99 4.56 -17.96 -8.19
N LYS A 100 4.92 -16.99 -9.04
CA LYS A 100 6.27 -16.40 -9.10
C LYS A 100 6.67 -15.71 -7.79
N ARG A 101 5.76 -14.96 -7.17
CA ARG A 101 6.02 -14.31 -5.88
C ARG A 101 6.12 -15.32 -4.75
N LEU A 102 5.30 -16.36 -4.77
CA LEU A 102 5.32 -17.45 -3.80
C LEU A 102 6.64 -18.26 -3.78
N GLU A 103 7.45 -18.22 -4.84
CA GLU A 103 8.79 -18.81 -4.83
C GLU A 103 9.70 -18.17 -3.77
N SER A 104 9.60 -16.86 -3.55
CA SER A 104 10.54 -16.06 -2.77
C SER A 104 9.98 -15.42 -1.50
N VAL A 105 8.66 -15.36 -1.35
CA VAL A 105 7.97 -14.77 -0.20
C VAL A 105 6.86 -15.68 0.32
N THR A 106 6.31 -15.37 1.48
CA THR A 106 5.13 -16.02 2.06
C THR A 106 3.99 -15.01 2.10
N PHE A 107 2.77 -15.46 1.80
CA PHE A 107 1.56 -14.68 1.94
C PHE A 107 0.64 -15.26 3.02
N ALA A 108 -0.09 -14.41 3.73
CA ALA A 108 -1.27 -14.82 4.49
C ALA A 108 -2.41 -15.20 3.51
N GLN A 109 -3.57 -15.58 4.02
CA GLN A 109 -4.74 -15.77 3.16
C GLN A 109 -5.12 -14.46 2.45
N PRO A 110 -5.74 -14.53 1.27
CA PRO A 110 -6.19 -13.32 0.58
C PRO A 110 -7.29 -12.61 1.37
N TYR A 111 -7.30 -11.27 1.30
CA TYR A 111 -8.33 -10.42 1.94
C TYR A 111 -9.16 -9.63 0.93
N TYR A 112 -8.81 -9.65 -0.36
CA TYR A 112 -9.52 -8.92 -1.42
C TYR A 112 -9.35 -9.59 -2.78
N ASP A 113 -10.38 -9.51 -3.63
CA ASP A 113 -10.35 -9.99 -5.01
C ASP A 113 -10.33 -8.81 -5.98
N SER A 114 -9.51 -8.86 -7.01
CA SER A 114 -9.34 -7.80 -7.99
C SER A 114 -9.16 -8.31 -9.41
N ASP A 115 -9.16 -7.37 -10.33
CA ASP A 115 -8.72 -7.49 -11.71
C ASP A 115 -7.91 -6.26 -12.09
N GLN A 116 -7.24 -6.30 -13.23
CA GLN A 116 -6.65 -5.13 -13.84
C GLN A 116 -7.71 -4.32 -14.60
N SER A 117 -7.36 -3.09 -14.99
CA SER A 117 -8.22 -2.24 -15.84
C SER A 117 -7.41 -1.25 -16.65
N LEU A 118 -8.00 -0.74 -17.73
CA LEU A 118 -7.47 0.38 -18.50
C LEU A 118 -8.20 1.66 -18.14
N THR A 119 -7.45 2.66 -17.70
CA THR A 119 -7.92 4.03 -17.46
C THR A 119 -7.32 4.97 -18.49
N VAL A 120 -8.12 5.88 -19.02
CA VAL A 120 -7.72 6.84 -20.05
C VAL A 120 -8.30 8.24 -19.75
N SER A 121 -7.80 9.27 -20.42
CA SER A 121 -8.47 10.56 -20.47
C SER A 121 -9.88 10.42 -21.08
N ALA A 122 -10.88 11.02 -20.48
CA ALA A 122 -12.26 10.98 -20.98
C ALA A 122 -12.38 11.58 -22.40
N ALA A 123 -11.50 12.52 -22.74
CA ALA A 123 -11.46 13.19 -24.05
C ALA A 123 -10.67 12.41 -25.12
N SER A 124 -9.98 11.31 -24.75
CA SER A 124 -9.07 10.59 -25.68
C SER A 124 -9.77 9.88 -26.84
N GLY A 125 -11.07 9.59 -26.71
CA GLY A 125 -11.80 8.74 -27.66
C GLY A 125 -11.46 7.25 -27.57
N ILE A 126 -10.52 6.84 -26.69
CA ILE A 126 -10.15 5.44 -26.49
C ILE A 126 -11.26 4.76 -25.69
N ALA A 127 -11.80 3.66 -26.23
CA ALA A 127 -12.90 2.91 -25.64
C ALA A 127 -12.46 1.58 -24.99
N GLY A 128 -11.19 1.19 -25.17
CA GLY A 128 -10.63 -0.05 -24.65
C GLY A 128 -9.25 -0.34 -25.19
N LEU A 129 -8.71 -1.51 -24.85
CA LEU A 129 -7.36 -1.96 -25.22
C LEU A 129 -7.10 -1.96 -26.72
N SER A 130 -8.12 -2.24 -27.55
CA SER A 130 -8.01 -2.19 -29.01
C SER A 130 -7.70 -0.79 -29.54
N GLY A 131 -8.02 0.27 -28.79
CA GLY A 131 -7.70 1.66 -29.11
C GLY A 131 -6.29 2.08 -28.72
N MET A 132 -5.50 1.18 -28.14
CA MET A 132 -4.15 1.49 -27.62
C MET A 132 -3.02 1.16 -28.62
N GLU A 133 -3.34 0.77 -29.88
CA GLU A 133 -2.32 0.53 -30.90
C GLU A 133 -1.46 1.78 -31.14
N GLY A 134 -0.14 1.65 -31.04
CA GLY A 134 0.84 2.73 -31.17
C GLY A 134 0.88 3.73 -30.01
N LYS A 135 0.09 3.52 -28.94
CA LYS A 135 -0.05 4.42 -27.81
C LYS A 135 0.89 4.12 -26.66
N VAL A 136 1.09 5.10 -25.79
CA VAL A 136 1.90 4.98 -24.56
C VAL A 136 1.02 4.48 -23.42
N VAL A 137 1.38 3.33 -22.86
CA VAL A 137 0.72 2.73 -21.68
C VAL A 137 1.57 2.95 -20.45
N GLY A 138 1.01 3.58 -19.41
CA GLY A 138 1.61 3.66 -18.08
C GLY A 138 1.29 2.42 -17.22
N VAL A 139 2.24 2.00 -16.41
CA VAL A 139 2.10 0.90 -15.42
C VAL A 139 2.97 1.19 -14.20
N ASP A 140 2.65 0.59 -13.05
CA ASP A 140 3.54 0.64 -11.88
C ASP A 140 4.62 -0.43 -11.99
N THR A 141 5.88 -0.04 -11.78
CA THR A 141 7.07 -0.89 -11.86
C THR A 141 6.92 -2.16 -11.00
N GLY A 142 7.00 -3.32 -11.63
CA GLY A 142 6.94 -4.63 -10.94
C GLY A 142 5.55 -5.06 -10.46
N SER A 143 4.50 -4.29 -10.77
CA SER A 143 3.12 -4.68 -10.51
C SER A 143 2.63 -5.80 -11.43
N THR A 144 1.48 -6.38 -11.13
CA THR A 144 0.81 -7.32 -12.05
C THR A 144 0.30 -6.64 -13.31
N GLY A 145 -0.04 -5.35 -13.22
CA GLY A 145 -0.32 -4.50 -14.40
C GLY A 145 0.88 -4.35 -15.34
N ASP A 146 2.09 -4.13 -14.79
CA ASP A 146 3.34 -4.12 -15.57
C ASP A 146 3.59 -5.49 -16.23
N MET A 147 3.44 -6.57 -15.48
CA MET A 147 3.59 -7.93 -16.03
C MET A 147 2.57 -8.20 -17.13
N TRP A 148 1.31 -7.83 -16.93
CA TRP A 148 0.25 -8.00 -17.90
C TRP A 148 0.52 -7.20 -19.17
N ALA A 149 0.84 -5.90 -19.05
CA ALA A 149 1.14 -5.03 -20.19
C ALA A 149 2.37 -5.52 -20.98
N THR A 150 3.41 -5.97 -20.29
CA THR A 150 4.62 -6.53 -20.91
C THR A 150 4.30 -7.80 -21.71
N ASN A 151 3.49 -8.71 -21.15
CA ASN A 151 3.16 -9.97 -21.79
C ASN A 151 2.17 -9.82 -22.96
N ASN A 152 1.29 -8.82 -22.91
CA ASN A 152 0.22 -8.64 -23.89
C ASN A 152 0.45 -7.43 -24.83
N GLY A 153 1.48 -6.62 -24.59
CA GLY A 153 1.76 -5.41 -25.36
C GLY A 153 1.92 -5.66 -26.86
N GLY A 154 2.50 -6.80 -27.23
CA GLY A 154 2.61 -7.22 -28.64
C GLY A 154 1.26 -7.50 -29.31
N GLN A 155 0.31 -8.11 -28.57
CA GLN A 155 -1.05 -8.37 -29.07
C GLN A 155 -1.83 -7.08 -29.34
N TYR A 156 -1.71 -6.09 -28.42
CA TYR A 156 -2.39 -4.80 -28.54
C TYR A 156 -1.54 -3.75 -29.26
N LYS A 157 -0.31 -4.10 -29.67
CA LYS A 157 0.64 -3.25 -30.39
C LYS A 157 0.90 -1.92 -29.68
N PHE A 158 1.10 -1.96 -28.35
CA PHE A 158 1.47 -0.76 -27.59
C PHE A 158 2.75 -0.12 -28.16
N GLY A 159 2.76 1.20 -28.32
CA GLY A 159 3.92 1.93 -28.81
C GLY A 159 5.04 2.01 -27.78
N GLU A 160 4.66 2.21 -26.51
CA GLU A 160 5.59 2.28 -25.36
C GLU A 160 4.88 1.78 -24.11
N ILE A 161 5.63 1.09 -23.22
CA ILE A 161 5.21 0.82 -21.84
C ILE A 161 6.06 1.66 -20.91
N ARG A 162 5.46 2.68 -20.30
CA ARG A 162 6.13 3.59 -19.36
C ARG A 162 5.89 3.20 -17.93
N LYS A 163 6.98 3.06 -17.17
CA LYS A 163 6.95 2.58 -15.78
C LYS A 163 6.98 3.74 -14.79
N PHE A 164 6.15 3.64 -13.75
CA PHE A 164 6.01 4.62 -12.68
C PHE A 164 6.28 3.98 -11.32
N GLU A 165 6.58 4.82 -10.33
CA GLU A 165 6.78 4.40 -8.94
C GLU A 165 5.51 4.69 -8.10
N GLY A 166 4.32 4.36 -8.63
CA GLY A 166 3.04 4.48 -7.98
C GLY A 166 1.97 5.22 -8.77
N LEU A 167 0.74 5.16 -8.28
CA LEU A 167 -0.48 5.69 -8.93
C LEU A 167 -0.41 7.20 -9.21
N SER A 168 0.00 8.00 -8.22
CA SER A 168 -0.09 9.46 -8.32
C SER A 168 0.72 10.06 -9.48
N PRO A 169 2.02 9.72 -9.67
CA PRO A 169 2.79 10.24 -10.81
C PRO A 169 2.24 9.75 -12.16
N ALA A 170 1.74 8.51 -12.22
CA ALA A 170 1.13 7.97 -13.45
C ALA A 170 -0.15 8.72 -13.84
N MET A 171 -1.01 9.03 -12.87
CA MET A 171 -2.23 9.79 -13.11
C MET A 171 -1.96 11.23 -13.54
N LEU A 172 -0.92 11.89 -12.99
CA LEU A 172 -0.49 13.21 -13.44
C LEU A 172 -0.02 13.18 -14.91
N ASP A 173 0.69 12.13 -15.30
CA ASP A 173 1.14 11.95 -16.70
C ASP A 173 -0.03 11.65 -17.64
N LEU A 174 -1.02 10.88 -17.18
CA LEU A 174 -2.24 10.61 -17.94
C LEU A 174 -3.07 11.87 -18.19
N VAL A 175 -3.29 12.68 -17.15
CA VAL A 175 -4.01 13.97 -17.28
C VAL A 175 -3.25 14.94 -18.19
N ALA A 176 -1.93 14.95 -18.10
CA ALA A 176 -1.08 15.81 -18.95
C ALA A 176 -0.90 15.29 -20.39
N GLY A 177 -1.47 14.12 -20.74
CA GLY A 177 -1.34 13.52 -22.07
C GLY A 177 0.07 12.99 -22.38
N ARG A 178 0.90 12.75 -21.36
CA ARG A 178 2.22 12.15 -21.53
C ARG A 178 2.18 10.62 -21.62
N VAL A 179 1.10 10.01 -21.15
CA VAL A 179 0.68 8.64 -21.46
C VAL A 179 -0.76 8.68 -21.96
N ASP A 180 -1.14 7.73 -22.82
CA ASP A 180 -2.47 7.65 -23.42
C ASP A 180 -3.44 6.80 -22.57
N GLY A 181 -2.91 5.85 -21.80
CA GLY A 181 -3.65 5.00 -20.91
C GLY A 181 -2.80 4.51 -19.75
N TYR A 182 -3.46 4.06 -18.69
CA TYR A 182 -2.80 3.49 -17.52
C TYR A 182 -3.47 2.16 -17.15
N ILE A 183 -2.67 1.11 -17.03
CA ILE A 183 -3.13 -0.22 -16.62
C ILE A 183 -2.73 -0.46 -15.18
N SER A 184 -3.73 -0.67 -14.33
CA SER A 184 -3.57 -0.98 -12.91
C SER A 184 -4.87 -1.57 -12.35
N ASP A 185 -4.85 -1.88 -11.06
CA ASP A 185 -5.90 -2.53 -10.30
C ASP A 185 -7.22 -1.75 -10.35
N ILE A 186 -8.29 -2.41 -10.78
CA ILE A 186 -9.58 -1.77 -11.01
C ILE A 186 -10.17 -1.10 -9.76
N PRO A 187 -10.07 -1.62 -8.53
CA PRO A 187 -10.65 -0.95 -7.36
C PRO A 187 -10.00 0.39 -7.07
N ALA A 188 -8.66 0.47 -7.19
CA ALA A 188 -7.92 1.72 -6.99
C ALA A 188 -8.30 2.76 -8.04
N LEU A 189 -8.40 2.34 -9.30
CA LEU A 189 -8.73 3.24 -10.41
C LEU A 189 -10.17 3.73 -10.36
N LEU A 190 -11.15 2.87 -10.06
CA LEU A 190 -12.55 3.29 -9.85
C LEU A 190 -12.68 4.30 -8.70
N TYR A 191 -11.94 4.08 -7.61
CA TYR A 191 -11.92 5.01 -6.48
C TYR A 191 -11.26 6.34 -6.88
N TYR A 192 -10.14 6.28 -7.60
CA TYR A 192 -9.39 7.48 -8.01
C TYR A 192 -10.18 8.39 -8.96
N VAL A 193 -10.89 7.80 -9.94
CA VAL A 193 -11.62 8.57 -10.97
C VAL A 193 -12.99 9.05 -10.51
N LYS A 194 -13.49 8.60 -9.36
CA LYS A 194 -14.85 8.88 -8.87
C LYS A 194 -15.27 10.36 -8.95
N ASP A 195 -14.34 11.25 -8.57
CA ASP A 195 -14.58 12.68 -8.55
C ASP A 195 -13.72 13.43 -9.61
N LYS A 196 -13.29 12.73 -10.67
CA LYS A 196 -12.42 13.26 -11.73
C LYS A 196 -13.03 12.97 -13.11
N PRO A 197 -13.96 13.81 -13.58
CA PRO A 197 -14.68 13.58 -14.84
C PRO A 197 -13.77 13.59 -16.08
N GLU A 198 -12.54 14.12 -15.97
CA GLU A 198 -11.53 14.12 -17.00
C GLU A 198 -10.87 12.75 -17.25
N LEU A 199 -11.10 11.79 -16.35
CA LEU A 199 -10.59 10.41 -16.43
C LEU A 199 -11.72 9.40 -16.42
N LYS A 200 -11.50 8.24 -17.04
CA LYS A 200 -12.44 7.13 -16.97
C LYS A 200 -11.74 5.78 -17.07
N VAL A 201 -12.23 4.81 -16.32
CA VAL A 201 -11.94 3.39 -16.54
C VAL A 201 -12.79 2.92 -17.72
N VAL A 202 -12.16 2.46 -18.80
CA VAL A 202 -12.83 2.10 -20.05
C VAL A 202 -12.93 0.60 -20.26
N GLU A 203 -12.08 -0.20 -19.63
CA GLU A 203 -12.11 -1.64 -19.77
C GLU A 203 -11.62 -2.32 -18.48
N ARG A 204 -12.34 -3.35 -18.05
CA ARG A 204 -11.88 -4.30 -17.03
C ARG A 204 -11.13 -5.43 -17.72
N ILE A 205 -9.97 -5.77 -17.22
CA ILE A 205 -9.10 -6.83 -17.73
C ILE A 205 -9.19 -7.99 -16.72
N PRO A 206 -9.91 -9.08 -17.04
CA PRO A 206 -10.14 -10.17 -16.09
C PRO A 206 -8.83 -10.93 -15.83
N THR A 207 -8.19 -10.68 -14.68
CA THR A 207 -6.96 -11.34 -14.25
C THR A 207 -7.17 -12.25 -13.05
N GLY A 208 -8.28 -12.10 -12.32
CA GLY A 208 -8.63 -12.96 -11.18
C GLY A 208 -7.65 -12.82 -10.01
N GLU A 209 -7.18 -11.62 -9.75
CA GLU A 209 -6.18 -11.32 -8.73
C GLU A 209 -6.73 -11.41 -7.32
N LYS A 210 -5.86 -11.78 -6.39
CA LYS A 210 -6.14 -11.83 -4.96
C LYS A 210 -5.02 -11.15 -4.20
N TYR A 211 -5.38 -10.18 -3.33
CA TYR A 211 -4.40 -9.45 -2.52
C TYR A 211 -4.19 -10.09 -1.17
N SER A 212 -2.95 -10.05 -0.71
CA SER A 212 -2.59 -10.55 0.61
C SER A 212 -1.45 -9.76 1.25
N VAL A 213 -1.29 -9.96 2.57
CA VAL A 213 -0.13 -9.50 3.34
C VAL A 213 1.06 -10.39 3.02
N MET A 214 2.20 -9.77 2.73
CA MET A 214 3.44 -10.44 2.32
C MET A 214 4.48 -10.42 3.44
N PHE A 215 5.19 -11.53 3.58
CA PHE A 215 6.23 -11.77 4.58
C PHE A 215 7.49 -12.35 3.93
N ASN A 216 8.61 -12.32 4.66
CA ASN A 216 9.77 -13.09 4.25
C ASN A 216 9.41 -14.58 4.15
N LYS A 217 10.11 -15.29 3.27
CA LYS A 217 9.83 -16.71 3.03
C LYS A 217 9.97 -17.54 4.32
N GLY A 218 8.88 -18.21 4.70
CA GLY A 218 8.83 -19.07 5.88
C GLY A 218 8.74 -18.33 7.23
N ASP A 219 8.51 -17.01 7.23
CA ASP A 219 8.37 -16.23 8.46
C ASP A 219 7.15 -16.72 9.29
N PRO A 220 7.34 -17.09 10.56
CA PRO A 220 6.25 -17.55 11.43
C PRO A 220 5.18 -16.48 11.67
N LEU A 221 5.52 -15.18 11.59
CA LEU A 221 4.57 -14.07 11.72
C LEU A 221 3.43 -14.18 10.69
N ALA A 222 3.69 -14.74 9.51
CA ALA A 222 2.68 -14.96 8.49
C ALA A 222 1.50 -15.81 9.01
N LYS A 223 1.79 -16.85 9.82
CA LYS A 223 0.76 -17.70 10.41
C LYS A 223 -0.02 -16.97 11.50
N GLU A 224 0.67 -16.22 12.36
CA GLU A 224 0.02 -15.43 13.42
C GLU A 224 -0.96 -14.40 12.82
N VAL A 225 -0.51 -13.64 11.83
CA VAL A 225 -1.34 -12.67 11.11
C VAL A 225 -2.49 -13.35 10.36
N ASN A 226 -2.25 -14.50 9.74
CA ASN A 226 -3.29 -15.27 9.05
C ASN A 226 -4.41 -15.73 10.00
N GLU A 227 -4.08 -16.18 11.20
CA GLU A 227 -5.05 -16.58 12.21
C GLU A 227 -5.91 -15.40 12.68
N VAL A 228 -5.29 -14.22 12.85
CA VAL A 228 -6.01 -12.98 13.17
C VAL A 228 -6.94 -12.58 12.02
N ILE A 229 -6.47 -12.58 10.76
CA ILE A 229 -7.32 -12.28 9.59
C ILE A 229 -8.50 -13.25 9.52
N SER A 230 -8.29 -14.55 9.81
CA SER A 230 -9.38 -15.54 9.87
C SER A 230 -10.44 -15.16 10.91
N THR A 231 -10.00 -14.69 12.08
CA THR A 231 -10.89 -14.24 13.16
C THR A 231 -11.65 -12.98 12.73
N LEU A 232 -10.96 -11.99 12.19
CA LEU A 232 -11.55 -10.72 11.72
C LEU A 232 -12.61 -10.95 10.62
N LYS A 233 -12.38 -11.90 9.71
CA LYS A 233 -13.38 -12.27 8.71
C LYS A 233 -14.62 -12.91 9.33
N LYS A 234 -14.44 -13.86 10.26
CA LYS A 234 -15.55 -14.52 10.97
C LYS A 234 -16.39 -13.53 11.78
N GLU A 235 -15.76 -12.50 12.33
CA GLU A 235 -16.42 -11.41 13.05
C GLU A 235 -17.11 -10.38 12.13
N GLY A 236 -16.91 -10.48 10.81
CA GLY A 236 -17.43 -9.53 9.81
C GLY A 236 -16.66 -8.21 9.75
N PHE A 237 -15.51 -8.10 10.45
CA PHE A 237 -14.72 -6.87 10.49
C PHE A 237 -14.20 -6.48 9.10
N VAL A 238 -13.62 -7.42 8.34
CA VAL A 238 -13.08 -7.15 7.00
C VAL A 238 -14.18 -6.74 6.03
N ALA A 239 -15.37 -7.39 6.10
CA ALA A 239 -16.55 -7.01 5.32
C ALA A 239 -17.03 -5.58 5.67
N LYS A 240 -16.97 -5.21 6.96
CA LYS A 240 -17.33 -3.85 7.39
C LYS A 240 -16.33 -2.80 6.91
N LEU A 241 -15.03 -3.11 6.90
CA LEU A 241 -14.02 -2.23 6.29
C LEU A 241 -14.30 -2.03 4.81
N HIS A 242 -14.66 -3.09 4.08
CA HIS A 242 -15.02 -3.00 2.67
C HIS A 242 -16.19 -2.04 2.46
N GLU A 243 -17.27 -2.17 3.24
CA GLU A 243 -18.41 -1.26 3.17
C GLU A 243 -18.00 0.19 3.48
N THR A 244 -17.12 0.39 4.46
CA THR A 244 -16.65 1.72 4.87
C THR A 244 -15.85 2.41 3.76
N TRP A 245 -14.91 1.71 3.13
CA TRP A 245 -14.00 2.29 2.15
C TRP A 245 -14.53 2.30 0.72
N PHE A 246 -15.32 1.29 0.33
CA PHE A 246 -15.84 1.17 -1.05
C PHE A 246 -17.32 1.53 -1.18
N GLY A 247 -18.02 1.77 -0.07
CA GLY A 247 -19.43 2.19 -0.07
C GLY A 247 -20.42 1.08 -0.44
N ALA A 248 -19.97 -0.17 -0.55
CA ALA A 248 -20.79 -1.33 -0.89
C ALA A 248 -20.41 -2.54 0.00
N LYS A 249 -21.37 -3.42 0.24
CA LYS A 249 -21.09 -4.69 0.92
C LYS A 249 -20.26 -5.60 0.02
N ALA A 250 -19.29 -6.30 0.61
CA ALA A 250 -18.60 -7.39 -0.07
C ALA A 250 -19.57 -8.57 -0.27
N GLU A 251 -19.45 -9.26 -1.40
CA GLU A 251 -20.20 -10.48 -1.65
C GLU A 251 -19.68 -11.64 -0.82
N ASP A 252 -20.57 -12.52 -0.34
CA ASP A 252 -20.24 -13.62 0.57
C ASP A 252 -19.23 -14.64 0.00
N THR A 253 -19.06 -14.67 -1.33
CA THR A 253 -18.16 -15.57 -2.04
C THR A 253 -16.74 -15.00 -2.23
N THR A 254 -16.51 -13.76 -1.82
CA THR A 254 -15.23 -13.07 -2.01
C THR A 254 -14.19 -13.39 -0.93
N SER A 255 -12.92 -13.19 -1.28
CA SER A 255 -11.81 -13.28 -0.32
C SER A 255 -11.95 -12.31 0.86
N THR A 256 -12.71 -11.25 0.73
CA THR A 256 -13.02 -10.29 1.82
C THR A 256 -13.84 -10.93 2.95
N VAL A 257 -14.73 -11.85 2.59
CA VAL A 257 -15.67 -12.49 3.55
C VAL A 257 -15.22 -13.90 3.91
N MET A 258 -14.84 -14.71 2.90
CA MET A 258 -14.49 -16.10 3.11
C MET A 258 -13.15 -16.29 3.82
N VAL A 259 -13.11 -17.13 4.85
CA VAL A 259 -11.85 -17.64 5.41
C VAL A 259 -11.25 -18.63 4.41
N MET A 260 -9.99 -18.41 4.06
CA MET A 260 -9.26 -19.21 3.06
C MET A 260 -7.95 -19.72 3.64
N ASP A 261 -7.38 -20.71 3.01
CA ASP A 261 -6.04 -21.20 3.35
C ASP A 261 -4.95 -20.19 2.92
N MET A 262 -3.80 -20.26 3.58
CA MET A 262 -2.60 -19.59 3.11
C MET A 262 -2.18 -20.19 1.75
N PRO A 263 -1.84 -19.33 0.76
CA PRO A 263 -1.46 -19.83 -0.55
C PRO A 263 -0.09 -20.51 -0.51
N VAL A 264 0.06 -21.54 -1.30
CA VAL A 264 1.33 -22.26 -1.51
C VAL A 264 1.69 -22.25 -2.99
N ALA A 265 2.99 -22.23 -3.31
CA ALA A 265 3.46 -22.37 -4.68
C ALA A 265 3.01 -23.74 -5.24
N LYS A 266 2.56 -23.73 -6.50
CA LYS A 266 2.18 -24.94 -7.23
C LYS A 266 3.37 -25.59 -7.90
#